data_07a26cfe9fe9b7d1f0b91bb72f830f0f
#
_entry.id   07a26cfe9fe9b7d1f0b91bb72f830f0f
#
_cell.length_a   1.000
_cell.length_b   1.000
_cell.length_c   1.000
_cell.angle_alpha   90.00
_cell.angle_beta   90.00
_cell.angle_gamma   90.00
#
_symmetry.space_group_name_H-M   'P 1'
#
loop_
_entity.id
_entity.type
_entity.pdbx_description
1 polymer ?
#
loop_
_entity_poly.entity_id
_entity_poly.type
_entity_poly.pdbx_seq_one_letter_code
_entity_poly.pdbx_strand_id
1 'polypeptide(L)'
;MTSPEDGDSVTDRIITFRGTTEPGASVTSGPFQAVVDDDGSWELQLVLAPGPNGAVFTAADAAGNATTVRMVVHYDAPTTTTTKAPATTTTTAGNVTTTTSPPTQWSPQWPADAGGKRDVEQWRPAVAAHWPADRVDCALGLIKRESRGDPRAHNTNSDAVGLLQHLLKYWKGRAAGAGFVDGNGLYASPFNGEANIAAGNYLASYYDSIGRDWWAPWSTLPSYGSCGE
;
A
#
# COMPACT_ATOMS: atom_id res chain seq x y z
N MET A 1 5.45 19.95 -15.31
CA MET A 1 6.08 18.70 -14.90
C MET A 1 7.40 18.58 -15.62
N THR A 2 8.48 18.24 -14.90
CA THR A 2 9.84 18.22 -15.45
C THR A 2 10.49 16.84 -15.39
N SER A 3 10.06 15.98 -14.46
CA SER A 3 10.60 14.62 -14.33
C SER A 3 9.68 13.77 -13.43
N PRO A 4 9.50 12.48 -13.73
CA PRO A 4 9.79 11.82 -15.00
C PRO A 4 8.90 12.36 -16.13
N GLU A 5 9.20 11.99 -17.39
CA GLU A 5 8.33 12.28 -18.53
C GLU A 5 7.21 11.24 -18.64
N ASP A 6 6.14 11.59 -19.36
CA ASP A 6 5.05 10.64 -19.61
C ASP A 6 5.52 9.47 -20.48
N GLY A 7 5.32 8.25 -20.02
CA GLY A 7 5.79 7.02 -20.65
C GLY A 7 7.17 6.54 -20.24
N ASP A 8 7.87 7.26 -19.35
CA ASP A 8 9.19 6.85 -18.88
C ASP A 8 9.16 5.47 -18.19
N SER A 9 10.26 4.72 -18.38
CA SER A 9 10.57 3.51 -17.62
C SER A 9 11.62 3.81 -16.55
N VAL A 10 11.36 3.34 -15.33
CA VAL A 10 12.24 3.51 -14.18
C VAL A 10 12.50 2.18 -13.50
N THR A 11 13.68 2.04 -12.89
CA THR A 11 14.09 0.81 -12.16
C THR A 11 13.96 0.95 -10.65
N ASP A 12 13.75 2.17 -10.17
CA ASP A 12 13.53 2.42 -8.75
C ASP A 12 12.04 2.39 -8.42
N ARG A 13 11.71 1.69 -7.36
CA ARG A 13 10.32 1.57 -6.89
C ARG A 13 9.78 2.88 -6.31
N ILE A 14 10.65 3.69 -5.72
CA ILE A 14 10.30 4.99 -5.17
C ILE A 14 10.91 6.03 -6.08
N ILE A 15 10.07 6.85 -6.71
CA ILE A 15 10.56 7.91 -7.57
C ILE A 15 10.04 9.27 -7.12
N THR A 16 10.84 10.30 -7.39
CA THR A 16 10.49 11.68 -7.13
C THR A 16 9.96 12.31 -8.40
N PHE A 17 8.71 12.70 -8.38
CA PHE A 17 8.10 13.56 -9.40
C PHE A 17 8.47 15.01 -9.11
N ARG A 18 8.82 15.74 -10.17
CA ARG A 18 9.22 17.14 -10.08
C ARG A 18 8.47 17.97 -11.08
N GLY A 19 8.25 19.22 -10.75
CA GLY A 19 7.64 20.17 -11.64
C GLY A 19 7.74 21.60 -11.14
N THR A 20 7.05 22.49 -11.83
CA THR A 20 6.90 23.89 -11.41
C THR A 20 5.43 24.27 -11.41
N THR A 21 5.06 25.15 -10.52
CA THR A 21 3.74 25.77 -10.41
C THR A 21 3.92 27.24 -10.05
N GLU A 22 2.84 27.98 -9.86
CA GLU A 22 2.92 29.33 -9.33
C GLU A 22 3.37 29.31 -7.87
N PRO A 23 4.22 30.25 -7.43
CA PRO A 23 4.58 30.38 -6.03
C PRO A 23 3.34 30.50 -5.14
N GLY A 24 3.32 29.71 -4.06
CA GLY A 24 2.19 29.65 -3.13
C GLY A 24 1.03 28.77 -3.56
N ALA A 25 1.09 28.14 -4.73
CA ALA A 25 0.13 27.12 -5.13
C ALA A 25 0.38 25.81 -4.37
N SER A 26 -0.66 24.96 -4.27
CA SER A 26 -0.55 23.59 -3.76
C SER A 26 -0.52 22.60 -4.92
N VAL A 27 0.24 21.52 -4.79
CA VAL A 27 0.25 20.40 -5.75
C VAL A 27 -0.10 19.11 -5.03
N THR A 28 -1.06 18.36 -5.55
CA THR A 28 -1.50 17.10 -4.95
C THR A 28 -1.53 15.97 -5.99
N SER A 29 -1.34 14.73 -5.53
CA SER A 29 -1.60 13.51 -6.31
C SER A 29 -2.36 12.52 -5.44
N GLY A 30 -3.66 12.39 -5.66
CA GLY A 30 -4.54 11.62 -4.78
C GLY A 30 -4.47 12.15 -3.33
N PRO A 31 -4.08 11.31 -2.35
CA PRO A 31 -3.96 11.73 -0.95
C PRO A 31 -2.63 12.44 -0.63
N PHE A 32 -1.71 12.53 -1.59
CA PHE A 32 -0.38 13.09 -1.39
C PHE A 32 -0.33 14.56 -1.75
N GLN A 33 0.42 15.34 -0.97
CA GLN A 33 0.72 16.72 -1.24
C GLN A 33 2.22 16.88 -1.48
N ALA A 34 2.58 17.60 -2.54
CA ALA A 34 3.96 17.94 -2.82
C ALA A 34 4.48 18.99 -1.86
N VAL A 35 5.79 18.98 -1.62
CA VAL A 35 6.50 20.14 -1.08
C VAL A 35 6.68 21.12 -2.23
N VAL A 36 6.19 22.34 -2.07
CA VAL A 36 6.32 23.42 -3.05
C VAL A 36 7.22 24.50 -2.44
N ASP A 37 8.31 24.82 -3.13
CA ASP A 37 9.26 25.83 -2.71
C ASP A 37 8.79 27.24 -3.06
N ASP A 38 9.45 28.27 -2.51
CA ASP A 38 9.10 29.68 -2.70
C ASP A 38 9.20 30.14 -4.16
N ASP A 39 9.99 29.44 -4.99
CA ASP A 39 10.11 29.71 -6.44
C ASP A 39 9.07 28.97 -7.29
N GLY A 40 8.18 28.17 -6.64
CA GLY A 40 7.17 27.36 -7.28
C GLY A 40 7.67 26.02 -7.80
N SER A 41 8.93 25.66 -7.58
CA SER A 41 9.40 24.30 -7.81
C SER A 41 8.75 23.35 -6.80
N TRP A 42 8.49 22.10 -7.21
CA TRP A 42 7.86 21.12 -6.32
C TRP A 42 8.40 19.73 -6.54
N GLU A 43 8.38 18.96 -5.46
CA GLU A 43 8.71 17.55 -5.44
C GLU A 43 7.64 16.73 -4.74
N LEU A 44 7.37 15.54 -5.29
CA LEU A 44 6.50 14.56 -4.68
C LEU A 44 7.04 13.15 -4.92
N GLN A 45 7.26 12.39 -3.85
CA GLN A 45 7.67 11.01 -3.96
C GLN A 45 6.44 10.09 -4.00
N LEU A 46 6.46 9.16 -4.96
CA LEU A 46 5.46 8.11 -5.07
C LEU A 46 6.13 6.75 -5.14
N VAL A 47 5.48 5.77 -4.54
CA VAL A 47 5.88 4.36 -4.61
C VAL A 47 5.17 3.72 -5.80
N LEU A 48 5.94 3.13 -6.70
CA LEU A 48 5.41 2.51 -7.92
C LEU A 48 5.15 1.01 -7.74
N ALA A 49 4.11 0.53 -8.40
CA ALA A 49 3.87 -0.88 -8.62
C ALA A 49 4.65 -1.38 -9.86
N PRO A 50 5.07 -2.65 -9.93
CA PRO A 50 5.63 -3.20 -11.15
C PRO A 50 4.69 -3.00 -12.36
N GLY A 51 5.25 -2.54 -13.49
CA GLY A 51 4.51 -2.20 -14.69
C GLY A 51 4.03 -0.75 -14.75
N PRO A 52 2.93 -0.45 -15.47
CA PRO A 52 2.47 0.92 -15.69
C PRO A 52 1.80 1.51 -14.45
N ASN A 53 2.19 2.73 -14.09
CA ASN A 53 1.66 3.50 -12.96
C ASN A 53 1.08 4.82 -13.45
N GLY A 54 -0.23 4.98 -13.37
CA GLY A 54 -0.91 6.23 -13.67
C GLY A 54 -0.82 7.21 -12.49
N ALA A 55 -0.31 8.40 -12.73
CA ALA A 55 -0.29 9.49 -11.76
C ALA A 55 -1.11 10.68 -12.26
N VAL A 56 -1.83 11.32 -11.35
CA VAL A 56 -2.65 12.50 -11.62
C VAL A 56 -2.26 13.59 -10.65
N PHE A 57 -1.65 14.65 -11.17
CA PHE A 57 -1.25 15.79 -10.36
C PHE A 57 -2.21 16.95 -10.58
N THR A 58 -2.68 17.53 -9.49
CA THR A 58 -3.52 18.72 -9.53
C THR A 58 -2.81 19.85 -8.79
N ALA A 59 -2.51 20.92 -9.52
CA ALA A 59 -2.04 22.18 -8.94
C ALA A 59 -3.23 23.11 -8.74
N ALA A 60 -3.32 23.74 -7.58
CA ALA A 60 -4.35 24.74 -7.25
C ALA A 60 -3.73 26.00 -6.65
N ASP A 61 -4.12 27.17 -7.16
CA ASP A 61 -3.71 28.47 -6.62
C ASP A 61 -4.56 28.88 -5.39
N ALA A 62 -4.21 29.98 -4.76
CA ALA A 62 -4.93 30.52 -3.60
C ALA A 62 -6.36 31.01 -3.96
N ALA A 63 -6.64 31.27 -5.23
CA ALA A 63 -7.96 31.68 -5.72
C ALA A 63 -8.87 30.49 -6.02
N GLY A 64 -8.31 29.24 -5.97
CA GLY A 64 -9.05 28.00 -6.23
C GLY A 64 -9.05 27.58 -7.70
N ASN A 65 -8.29 28.25 -8.58
CA ASN A 65 -8.10 27.74 -9.94
C ASN A 65 -7.22 26.50 -9.91
N ALA A 66 -7.61 25.47 -10.64
CA ALA A 66 -6.88 24.20 -10.65
C ALA A 66 -6.54 23.72 -12.05
N THR A 67 -5.32 23.20 -12.20
CA THR A 67 -4.84 22.55 -13.41
C THR A 67 -4.43 21.12 -13.11
N THR A 68 -4.80 20.18 -13.97
CA THR A 68 -4.52 18.76 -13.79
C THR A 68 -3.64 18.22 -14.91
N VAL A 69 -2.58 17.51 -14.53
CA VAL A 69 -1.69 16.76 -15.44
C VAL A 69 -1.83 15.28 -15.16
N ARG A 70 -1.96 14.47 -16.20
CA ARG A 70 -2.00 13.00 -16.12
C ARG A 70 -0.79 12.45 -16.83
N MET A 71 -0.20 11.40 -16.26
CA MET A 71 0.94 10.72 -16.86
C MET A 71 0.99 9.27 -16.44
N VAL A 72 1.74 8.48 -17.18
CA VAL A 72 2.02 7.07 -16.89
C VAL A 72 3.54 6.89 -16.80
N VAL A 73 4.01 6.23 -15.75
CA VAL A 73 5.41 5.82 -15.59
C VAL A 73 5.46 4.31 -15.44
N HIS A 74 6.38 3.66 -16.15
CA HIS A 74 6.57 2.23 -16.09
C HIS A 74 7.67 1.90 -15.06
N TYR A 75 7.34 1.10 -14.05
CA TYR A 75 8.35 0.57 -13.15
C TYR A 75 8.78 -0.83 -13.60
N ASP A 76 10.02 -0.92 -14.06
CA ASP A 76 10.66 -2.18 -14.44
C ASP A 76 11.28 -2.81 -13.19
N ALA A 77 10.45 -3.56 -12.44
CA ALA A 77 10.90 -4.23 -11.23
C ALA A 77 12.01 -5.26 -11.56
N PRO A 78 13.06 -5.38 -10.73
CA PRO A 78 14.08 -6.40 -10.94
C PRO A 78 13.44 -7.77 -10.88
N THR A 79 13.61 -8.56 -11.96
CA THR A 79 13.16 -9.96 -12.03
C THR A 79 13.97 -10.82 -11.08
N THR A 80 13.45 -11.06 -9.88
CA THR A 80 13.95 -12.13 -9.03
C THR A 80 13.51 -13.45 -9.64
N THR A 81 14.43 -14.16 -10.28
CA THR A 81 14.19 -15.53 -10.75
C THR A 81 14.02 -16.44 -9.54
N THR A 82 12.79 -16.57 -9.05
CA THR A 82 12.47 -17.55 -8.03
C THR A 82 12.47 -18.91 -8.71
N THR A 83 13.51 -19.70 -8.51
CA THR A 83 13.55 -21.10 -8.92
C THR A 83 12.45 -21.83 -8.19
N LYS A 84 11.35 -22.11 -8.90
CA LYS A 84 10.19 -22.85 -8.40
C LYS A 84 10.65 -24.27 -8.07
N ALA A 85 10.64 -24.64 -6.81
CA ALA A 85 10.77 -26.02 -6.39
C ALA A 85 9.62 -26.86 -6.97
N PRO A 86 9.84 -28.11 -7.40
CA PRO A 86 8.81 -28.92 -8.02
C PRO A 86 7.67 -29.22 -7.04
N ALA A 87 6.46 -28.92 -7.47
CA ALA A 87 5.23 -29.19 -6.72
C ALA A 87 5.00 -30.71 -6.62
N THR A 88 5.00 -31.24 -5.40
CA THR A 88 4.53 -32.60 -5.13
C THR A 88 3.01 -32.56 -5.10
N THR A 89 2.39 -33.21 -6.10
CA THR A 89 0.94 -33.37 -6.20
C THR A 89 0.50 -34.45 -5.22
N THR A 90 -0.15 -34.06 -4.12
CA THR A 90 -0.91 -35.02 -3.30
C THR A 90 -2.38 -34.72 -3.47
N THR A 91 -3.06 -35.57 -4.24
CA THR A 91 -4.51 -35.55 -4.38
C THR A 91 -5.13 -36.21 -3.16
N THR A 92 -5.88 -35.46 -2.36
CA THR A 92 -6.82 -36.06 -1.39
C THR A 92 -8.17 -35.39 -1.57
N ALA A 93 -9.13 -36.15 -2.04
CA ALA A 93 -10.53 -35.76 -2.09
C ALA A 93 -11.13 -35.78 -0.69
N GLY A 94 -11.90 -34.74 -0.36
CA GLY A 94 -12.69 -34.75 0.86
C GLY A 94 -13.24 -33.41 1.27
N ASN A 95 -14.53 -33.26 1.10
CA ASN A 95 -15.45 -32.33 1.79
C ASN A 95 -15.56 -30.90 1.24
N VAL A 96 -16.62 -30.70 0.46
CA VAL A 96 -17.12 -29.39 0.02
C VAL A 96 -17.72 -28.65 1.23
N THR A 97 -16.96 -27.78 1.83
CA THR A 97 -17.52 -26.73 2.68
C THR A 97 -17.77 -25.54 1.77
N THR A 98 -19.02 -25.13 1.61
CA THR A 98 -19.44 -23.93 0.89
C THR A 98 -18.81 -22.70 1.55
N THR A 99 -17.62 -22.35 1.10
CA THR A 99 -17.02 -21.05 1.41
C THR A 99 -17.67 -20.03 0.49
N THR A 100 -18.39 -19.09 1.07
CA THR A 100 -18.89 -17.90 0.37
C THR A 100 -17.68 -17.23 -0.32
N SER A 101 -17.66 -17.29 -1.66
CA SER A 101 -16.60 -16.63 -2.42
C SER A 101 -16.52 -15.15 -2.05
N PRO A 102 -15.32 -14.57 -1.89
CA PRO A 102 -15.15 -13.14 -1.74
C PRO A 102 -15.85 -12.43 -2.91
N PRO A 103 -16.34 -11.22 -2.72
CA PRO A 103 -17.00 -10.48 -3.78
C PRO A 103 -16.10 -10.42 -5.03
N THR A 104 -16.68 -10.60 -6.21
CA THR A 104 -16.05 -10.67 -7.54
C THR A 104 -15.23 -9.42 -7.94
N GLN A 105 -15.11 -8.45 -7.07
CA GLN A 105 -14.36 -7.20 -7.29
C GLN A 105 -12.87 -7.29 -6.94
N TRP A 106 -12.40 -8.43 -6.41
CA TRP A 106 -11.01 -8.63 -6.03
C TRP A 106 -10.29 -9.45 -7.08
N SER A 107 -9.01 -9.14 -7.31
CA SER A 107 -8.17 -9.88 -8.24
C SER A 107 -7.96 -11.31 -7.78
N PRO A 108 -8.17 -12.33 -8.66
CA PRO A 108 -7.85 -13.72 -8.35
C PRO A 108 -6.35 -13.96 -8.16
N GLN A 109 -5.49 -13.05 -8.59
CA GLN A 109 -4.03 -13.12 -8.39
C GLN A 109 -3.66 -13.04 -6.90
N TRP A 110 -4.43 -12.29 -6.12
CA TRP A 110 -4.24 -12.16 -4.67
C TRP A 110 -5.51 -12.55 -3.93
N PRO A 111 -5.80 -13.86 -3.82
CA PRO A 111 -6.97 -14.34 -3.11
C PRO A 111 -6.89 -14.01 -1.62
N ALA A 112 -8.03 -14.05 -0.96
CA ALA A 112 -8.09 -13.95 0.49
C ALA A 112 -7.40 -15.18 1.13
N ASP A 113 -6.60 -14.95 2.16
CA ASP A 113 -6.01 -16.04 2.94
C ASP A 113 -7.08 -16.76 3.78
N ALA A 114 -6.83 -18.03 4.08
CA ALA A 114 -7.64 -18.76 5.03
C ALA A 114 -7.39 -18.21 6.43
N GLY A 115 -8.45 -17.78 7.12
CA GLY A 115 -8.37 -17.45 8.53
C GLY A 115 -8.04 -18.68 9.39
N GLY A 116 -7.53 -18.48 10.60
CA GLY A 116 -7.56 -19.55 11.59
C GLY A 116 -6.34 -19.79 12.45
N LYS A 117 -5.12 -19.47 12.07
CA LYS A 117 -4.00 -19.48 13.01
C LYS A 117 -3.70 -18.04 13.46
N ARG A 118 -3.92 -17.78 14.72
CA ARG A 118 -3.59 -16.50 15.39
C ARG A 118 -2.10 -16.46 15.78
N ASP A 119 -1.25 -16.93 14.89
CA ASP A 119 0.19 -16.87 15.04
C ASP A 119 0.71 -15.67 14.24
N VAL A 120 1.16 -14.65 14.93
CA VAL A 120 1.65 -13.41 14.33
C VAL A 120 2.98 -13.63 13.61
N GLU A 121 3.82 -14.54 14.14
CA GLU A 121 5.16 -14.81 13.58
C GLU A 121 5.12 -15.42 12.16
N GLN A 122 4.02 -16.04 11.79
CA GLN A 122 3.83 -16.52 10.41
C GLN A 122 3.93 -15.38 9.37
N TRP A 123 3.66 -14.13 9.77
CA TRP A 123 3.67 -12.96 8.90
C TRP A 123 5.03 -12.26 8.84
N ARG A 124 6.01 -12.65 9.66
CA ARG A 124 7.36 -12.04 9.67
C ARG A 124 8.02 -11.97 8.29
N PRO A 125 8.00 -13.03 7.44
CA PRO A 125 8.59 -12.94 6.11
C PRO A 125 7.91 -11.88 5.22
N ALA A 126 6.58 -11.78 5.24
CA ALA A 126 5.85 -10.77 4.49
C ALA A 126 6.10 -9.36 5.04
N VAL A 127 6.15 -9.20 6.36
CA VAL A 127 6.49 -7.91 6.99
C VAL A 127 7.90 -7.50 6.60
N ALA A 128 8.89 -8.40 6.69
CA ALA A 128 10.27 -8.11 6.32
C ALA A 128 10.47 -7.80 4.83
N ALA A 129 9.57 -8.31 3.96
CA ALA A 129 9.60 -8.00 2.53
C ALA A 129 9.07 -6.58 2.20
N HIS A 130 8.21 -6.02 3.04
CA HIS A 130 7.49 -4.78 2.73
C HIS A 130 7.80 -3.61 3.68
N TRP A 131 8.31 -3.88 4.89
CA TRP A 131 8.58 -2.86 5.90
C TRP A 131 10.09 -2.65 6.10
N PRO A 132 10.53 -1.44 6.50
CA PRO A 132 11.91 -1.22 6.92
C PRO A 132 12.32 -2.18 8.03
N ALA A 133 13.59 -2.63 8.00
CA ALA A 133 14.09 -3.65 8.92
C ALA A 133 13.94 -3.29 10.40
N ASP A 134 14.12 -2.01 10.73
CA ASP A 134 13.97 -1.44 12.08
C ASP A 134 12.51 -1.35 12.54
N ARG A 135 11.53 -1.55 11.63
CA ARG A 135 10.10 -1.47 11.93
C ARG A 135 9.40 -2.83 11.93
N VAL A 136 10.11 -3.92 11.61
CA VAL A 136 9.52 -5.27 11.46
C VAL A 136 8.83 -5.74 12.75
N ASP A 137 9.52 -5.66 13.88
CA ASP A 137 8.96 -6.12 15.16
C ASP A 137 7.77 -5.26 15.60
N CYS A 138 7.83 -3.97 15.34
CA CYS A 138 6.73 -3.07 15.59
C CYS A 138 5.51 -3.37 14.73
N ALA A 139 5.69 -3.62 13.43
CA ALA A 139 4.62 -3.99 12.52
C ALA A 139 3.95 -5.31 12.93
N LEU A 140 4.73 -6.29 13.40
CA LEU A 140 4.19 -7.52 14.00
C LEU A 140 3.41 -7.25 15.29
N GLY A 141 3.88 -6.31 16.10
CA GLY A 141 3.15 -5.84 17.29
C GLY A 141 1.80 -5.20 16.92
N LEU A 142 1.74 -4.40 15.84
CA LEU A 142 0.49 -3.86 15.28
C LEU A 142 -0.45 -4.99 14.85
N ILE A 143 0.03 -5.94 14.03
CA ILE A 143 -0.76 -7.10 13.57
C ILE A 143 -1.32 -7.88 14.76
N LYS A 144 -0.50 -8.12 15.79
CA LYS A 144 -0.94 -8.82 17.01
C LYS A 144 -2.12 -8.14 17.68
N ARG A 145 -2.11 -6.83 17.72
CA ARG A 145 -3.11 -6.01 18.40
C ARG A 145 -4.38 -5.84 17.57
N GLU A 146 -4.24 -5.56 16.28
CA GLU A 146 -5.34 -5.25 15.38
C GLU A 146 -6.16 -6.50 15.02
N SER A 147 -5.49 -7.63 14.76
CA SER A 147 -6.15 -8.84 14.25
C SER A 147 -5.77 -10.13 15.00
N ARG A 148 -4.78 -10.09 15.90
CA ARG A 148 -4.15 -11.28 16.50
C ARG A 148 -3.53 -12.20 15.43
N GLY A 149 -3.15 -11.67 14.26
CA GLY A 149 -2.60 -12.45 13.15
C GLY A 149 -3.64 -13.11 12.25
N ASP A 150 -4.93 -12.81 12.44
CA ASP A 150 -6.01 -13.33 11.59
C ASP A 150 -6.19 -12.42 10.34
N PRO A 151 -5.83 -12.89 9.11
CA PRO A 151 -5.99 -12.09 7.91
C PRO A 151 -7.46 -11.82 7.55
N ARG A 152 -8.40 -12.58 8.13
CA ARG A 152 -9.84 -12.43 7.90
C ARG A 152 -10.55 -11.64 9.00
N ALA A 153 -9.79 -11.02 9.89
CA ALA A 153 -10.38 -10.16 10.92
C ALA A 153 -11.24 -9.05 10.28
N HIS A 154 -12.45 -8.87 10.79
CA HIS A 154 -13.38 -7.84 10.34
C HIS A 154 -14.08 -7.22 11.56
N ASN A 155 -13.89 -5.92 11.73
CA ASN A 155 -14.62 -5.14 12.69
C ASN A 155 -15.89 -4.57 12.03
N THR A 156 -17.03 -5.18 12.30
CA THR A 156 -18.32 -4.83 11.69
C THR A 156 -18.85 -3.45 12.09
N ASN A 157 -18.29 -2.84 13.15
CA ASN A 157 -18.71 -1.50 13.57
C ASN A 157 -18.01 -0.39 12.80
N SER A 158 -16.79 -0.62 12.32
CA SER A 158 -15.95 0.37 11.64
C SER A 158 -15.64 0.01 10.19
N ASP A 159 -15.98 -1.20 9.73
CA ASP A 159 -15.55 -1.79 8.46
C ASP A 159 -14.01 -1.85 8.32
N ALA A 160 -13.31 -2.00 9.44
CA ALA A 160 -11.88 -2.26 9.44
C ALA A 160 -11.61 -3.74 9.19
N VAL A 161 -10.68 -4.06 8.27
CA VAL A 161 -10.47 -5.41 7.73
C VAL A 161 -9.00 -5.81 7.65
N GLY A 162 -8.77 -7.11 7.78
CA GLY A 162 -7.47 -7.75 7.59
C GLY A 162 -6.51 -7.56 8.75
N LEU A 163 -5.24 -7.88 8.52
CA LEU A 163 -4.20 -7.95 9.56
C LEU A 163 -3.98 -6.63 10.29
N LEU A 164 -3.97 -5.51 9.55
CA LEU A 164 -3.75 -4.16 10.06
C LEU A 164 -5.02 -3.31 10.10
N GLN A 165 -6.19 -3.95 10.05
CA GLN A 165 -7.50 -3.31 10.23
C GLN A 165 -7.68 -2.05 9.37
N HIS A 166 -7.40 -2.18 8.07
CA HIS A 166 -7.64 -1.10 7.13
C HIS A 166 -9.13 -0.83 6.97
N LEU A 167 -9.53 0.44 7.07
CA LEU A 167 -10.91 0.83 6.73
C LEU A 167 -11.21 0.53 5.27
N LEU A 168 -12.25 -0.26 5.01
CA LEU A 168 -12.59 -0.78 3.69
C LEU A 168 -12.81 0.33 2.65
N LYS A 169 -13.36 1.47 3.06
CA LYS A 169 -13.58 2.64 2.19
C LYS A 169 -12.28 3.21 1.59
N TYR A 170 -11.12 2.99 2.23
CA TYR A 170 -9.81 3.46 1.75
C TYR A 170 -8.98 2.34 1.13
N TRP A 171 -9.48 1.10 1.15
CA TRP A 171 -8.70 -0.06 0.75
C TRP A 171 -8.14 0.03 -0.67
N LYS A 172 -8.98 0.41 -1.64
CA LYS A 172 -8.57 0.50 -3.05
C LYS A 172 -7.35 1.40 -3.24
N GLY A 173 -7.38 2.61 -2.66
CA GLY A 173 -6.25 3.53 -2.74
C GLY A 173 -4.98 2.99 -2.08
N ARG A 174 -5.12 2.31 -0.93
CA ARG A 174 -3.98 1.72 -0.21
C ARG A 174 -3.40 0.52 -0.94
N ALA A 175 -4.25 -0.36 -1.48
CA ALA A 175 -3.81 -1.50 -2.28
C ALA A 175 -3.09 -1.04 -3.56
N ALA A 176 -3.63 -0.04 -4.26
CA ALA A 176 -2.99 0.55 -5.42
C ALA A 176 -1.63 1.15 -5.07
N GLY A 177 -1.56 1.99 -4.04
CA GLY A 177 -0.32 2.60 -3.59
C GLY A 177 0.73 1.60 -3.10
N ALA A 178 0.30 0.43 -2.64
CA ALA A 178 1.18 -0.67 -2.26
C ALA A 178 1.56 -1.60 -3.43
N GLY A 179 1.03 -1.35 -4.64
CA GLY A 179 1.33 -2.16 -5.83
C GLY A 179 0.50 -3.44 -5.97
N PHE A 180 -0.64 -3.52 -5.31
CA PHE A 180 -1.54 -4.69 -5.34
C PHE A 180 -2.79 -4.43 -6.18
N VAL A 181 -2.55 -4.04 -7.44
CA VAL A 181 -3.54 -3.90 -8.51
C VAL A 181 -3.05 -4.72 -9.70
N ASP A 182 -3.92 -5.52 -10.31
CA ASP A 182 -3.58 -6.31 -11.48
C ASP A 182 -3.74 -5.51 -12.80
N GLY A 183 -3.30 -6.12 -13.93
CA GLY A 183 -3.38 -5.50 -15.24
C GLY A 183 -4.81 -5.20 -15.74
N ASN A 184 -5.84 -5.71 -15.07
CA ASN A 184 -7.25 -5.42 -15.34
C ASN A 184 -7.81 -4.33 -14.42
N GLY A 185 -7.00 -3.75 -13.54
CA GLY A 185 -7.41 -2.75 -12.56
C GLY A 185 -8.17 -3.33 -11.35
N LEU A 186 -8.10 -4.65 -11.14
CA LEU A 186 -8.67 -5.30 -9.96
C LEU A 186 -7.67 -5.27 -8.81
N TYR A 187 -8.15 -4.93 -7.64
CA TYR A 187 -7.34 -4.81 -6.42
C TYR A 187 -7.20 -6.16 -5.72
N ALA A 188 -6.11 -6.31 -4.98
CA ALA A 188 -5.99 -7.43 -4.06
C ALA A 188 -7.14 -7.45 -3.04
N SER A 189 -7.51 -8.64 -2.59
CA SER A 189 -8.44 -8.78 -1.47
C SER A 189 -7.85 -8.11 -0.21
N PRO A 190 -8.61 -7.33 0.56
CA PRO A 190 -8.15 -6.80 1.84
C PRO A 190 -7.88 -7.90 2.88
N PHE A 191 -8.33 -9.12 2.61
CA PHE A 191 -8.08 -10.32 3.39
C PHE A 191 -6.89 -11.14 2.87
N ASN A 192 -6.16 -10.64 1.86
CA ASN A 192 -4.84 -11.14 1.50
C ASN A 192 -3.81 -10.53 2.45
N GLY A 193 -3.12 -11.37 3.22
CA GLY A 193 -2.23 -10.93 4.29
C GLY A 193 -1.06 -10.11 3.78
N GLU A 194 -0.43 -10.53 2.67
CA GLU A 194 0.68 -9.81 2.09
C GLU A 194 0.27 -8.42 1.60
N ALA A 195 -0.83 -8.34 0.85
CA ALA A 195 -1.37 -7.07 0.36
C ALA A 195 -1.75 -6.13 1.52
N ASN A 196 -2.32 -6.69 2.60
CA ASN A 196 -2.72 -5.93 3.79
C ASN A 196 -1.49 -5.36 4.53
N ILE A 197 -0.42 -6.16 4.65
CA ILE A 197 0.86 -5.76 5.24
C ILE A 197 1.53 -4.67 4.40
N ALA A 198 1.61 -4.84 3.08
CA ALA A 198 2.20 -3.86 2.17
C ALA A 198 1.43 -2.54 2.18
N ALA A 199 0.08 -2.59 2.18
CA ALA A 199 -0.77 -1.42 2.31
C ALA A 199 -0.57 -0.70 3.66
N GLY A 200 -0.23 -1.45 4.71
CA GLY A 200 0.14 -0.89 6.01
C GLY A 200 1.42 -0.07 5.95
N ASN A 201 2.48 -0.61 5.33
CA ASN A 201 3.72 0.14 5.14
C ASN A 201 3.52 1.38 4.25
N TYR A 202 2.73 1.26 3.18
CA TYR A 202 2.35 2.40 2.34
C TYR A 202 1.70 3.53 3.18
N LEU A 203 0.75 3.18 4.05
CA LEU A 203 0.09 4.15 4.93
C LEU A 203 1.07 4.73 5.96
N ALA A 204 1.92 3.91 6.56
CA ALA A 204 2.96 4.34 7.50
C ALA A 204 3.94 5.34 6.86
N SER A 205 4.43 5.01 5.66
CA SER A 205 5.33 5.87 4.89
C SER A 205 4.70 7.21 4.51
N TYR A 206 3.40 7.22 4.21
CA TYR A 206 2.67 8.45 3.98
C TYR A 206 2.68 9.35 5.23
N TYR A 207 2.37 8.81 6.42
CA TYR A 207 2.38 9.60 7.66
C TYR A 207 3.76 10.13 8.00
N ASP A 208 4.80 9.31 7.80
CA ASP A 208 6.21 9.71 7.95
C ASP A 208 6.57 10.89 7.02
N SER A 209 6.14 10.83 5.76
CA SER A 209 6.42 11.86 4.75
C SER A 209 5.79 13.24 5.06
N ILE A 210 4.72 13.25 5.85
CA ILE A 210 4.05 14.50 6.29
C ILE A 210 4.47 14.93 7.71
N GLY A 211 5.58 14.37 8.22
CA GLY A 211 6.14 14.73 9.53
C GLY A 211 5.30 14.25 10.72
N ARG A 212 4.51 13.20 10.54
CA ARG A 212 3.76 12.53 11.61
C ARG A 212 4.40 11.19 11.95
N ASP A 213 4.16 10.72 13.16
CA ASP A 213 4.57 9.37 13.53
C ASP A 213 4.00 8.36 12.55
N TRP A 214 4.84 7.49 11.98
CA TRP A 214 4.46 6.50 10.98
C TRP A 214 3.36 5.53 11.47
N TRP A 215 3.27 5.30 12.78
CA TRP A 215 2.27 4.46 13.43
C TRP A 215 0.96 5.22 13.79
N ALA A 216 0.91 6.52 13.59
CA ALA A 216 -0.26 7.34 13.91
C ALA A 216 -1.60 6.86 13.31
N PRO A 217 -1.65 6.19 12.14
CA PRO A 217 -2.90 5.59 11.66
C PRO A 217 -3.55 4.59 12.61
N TRP A 218 -2.75 3.98 13.50
CA TRP A 218 -3.19 3.00 14.51
C TRP A 218 -3.20 3.58 15.93
N SER A 219 -3.21 4.90 16.06
CA SER A 219 -2.99 5.66 17.31
C SER A 219 -4.13 5.63 18.32
N THR A 220 -5.12 4.76 18.15
CA THR A 220 -6.07 4.48 19.25
C THR A 220 -5.38 3.90 20.50
N LEU A 221 -4.04 3.87 20.52
CA LEU A 221 -3.22 3.21 21.51
C LEU A 221 -2.21 4.17 22.13
N PRO A 222 -2.44 4.62 23.37
CA PRO A 222 -1.58 5.60 24.06
C PRO A 222 -0.14 5.15 24.32
N SER A 223 0.25 3.94 23.95
CA SER A 223 1.50 3.31 24.38
C SER A 223 2.45 2.88 23.26
N TYR A 224 2.33 3.43 22.04
CA TYR A 224 3.33 3.18 20.99
C TYR A 224 4.47 4.20 20.92
N GLY A 225 4.69 4.93 22.01
CA GLY A 225 5.88 5.78 22.12
C GLY A 225 7.20 5.03 22.14
N SER A 226 7.20 3.72 21.93
CA SER A 226 8.42 2.92 21.99
C SER A 226 8.40 1.69 21.10
N CYS A 227 8.02 1.84 19.83
CA CYS A 227 8.47 0.88 18.84
C CYS A 227 9.97 1.11 18.60
N GLY A 228 10.84 0.70 19.49
CA GLY A 228 12.28 0.87 19.37
C GLY A 228 13.04 1.07 20.66
N GLU A 229 12.39 1.01 21.82
CA GLU A 229 13.08 0.88 23.12
C GLU A 229 12.80 -0.44 23.78
#